data_effae624da664697f1be343e6f47c2d1
#
_entry.id   effae624da664697f1be343e6f47c2d1
#
_cell.length_a   1.000
_cell.length_b   1.000
_cell.length_c   1.000
_cell.angle_alpha   90.00
_cell.angle_beta   90.00
_cell.angle_gamma   90.00
#
_symmetry.space_group_name_H-M   'P 1'
#
loop_
_entity.id
_entity.type
_entity.pdbx_description
1 polymer ?
#
loop_
_entity_poly.entity_id
_entity_poly.type
_entity_poly.pdbx_seq_one_letter_code
_entity_poly.pdbx_strand_id
1 'polypeptide(L)'
;PADQDAAVLPSSEVQPAPLPVQTPQPTPEPVYSLERGWIEEDGKLYNYDAFGRMRTGLQQVDGKLYYFGQDGAKASALGIDVSFYNKGINWPAVKAQGIDFAILRAGGRGWETGLIYPDSCFAQNLRNAKAAGIDLGVYFYSTAVTAKEAVDEANFILSCLNGTELEYPIFFDIEQSGDYPKGRCDRLSKAERDEIISAFCKRIRDAGYKTGVYSGLYFFEEHVAY
;
A
#
# COMPACT_ATOMS: atom_id res chain seq x y z
N PRO A 1 47.74 6.22 -51.53
CA PRO A 1 48.34 5.01 -51.06
C PRO A 1 48.34 4.91 -49.56
N ALA A 2 47.96 3.83 -49.10
CA ALA A 2 47.89 3.25 -47.73
C ALA A 2 46.50 3.23 -47.08
N ASP A 3 45.87 2.11 -47.37
CA ASP A 3 44.78 1.51 -46.58
C ASP A 3 45.20 1.32 -45.13
N GLN A 4 44.31 1.59 -44.22
CA GLN A 4 44.33 0.97 -42.89
C GLN A 4 42.93 0.41 -42.58
N ASP A 5 42.81 -0.90 -42.79
CA ASP A 5 41.76 -1.77 -42.29
C ASP A 5 41.72 -1.69 -40.77
N ALA A 6 40.62 -1.14 -40.21
CA ALA A 6 40.32 -1.26 -38.82
C ALA A 6 39.43 -2.49 -38.62
N ALA A 7 40.03 -3.57 -38.10
CA ALA A 7 39.34 -4.79 -37.73
C ALA A 7 38.31 -4.52 -36.61
N VAL A 8 37.03 -4.71 -36.92
CA VAL A 8 35.92 -4.73 -35.95
C VAL A 8 35.98 -6.06 -35.20
N LEU A 9 36.25 -6.00 -33.91
CA LEU A 9 36.14 -7.15 -32.99
C LEU A 9 34.67 -7.49 -32.77
N PRO A 10 34.25 -8.76 -32.78
CA PRO A 10 32.89 -9.13 -32.49
C PRO A 10 32.60 -8.94 -31.01
N SER A 11 31.54 -8.19 -30.69
CA SER A 11 30.97 -8.06 -29.34
C SER A 11 30.43 -9.43 -28.91
N SER A 12 31.02 -10.01 -27.87
CA SER A 12 30.49 -11.19 -27.20
C SER A 12 29.20 -10.81 -26.45
N GLU A 13 28.06 -11.25 -26.97
CA GLU A 13 26.82 -11.26 -26.21
C GLU A 13 26.99 -12.15 -25.00
N VAL A 14 26.97 -11.52 -23.79
CA VAL A 14 26.90 -12.24 -22.52
C VAL A 14 25.45 -12.64 -22.33
N GLN A 15 25.13 -13.91 -22.56
CA GLN A 15 23.82 -14.46 -22.19
C GLN A 15 23.62 -14.36 -20.66
N PRO A 16 22.47 -13.84 -20.21
CA PRO A 16 22.17 -13.83 -18.77
C PRO A 16 22.09 -15.27 -18.24
N ALA A 17 22.70 -15.50 -17.09
CA ALA A 17 22.66 -16.80 -16.42
C ALA A 17 21.20 -17.20 -16.14
N PRO A 18 20.84 -18.49 -16.32
CA PRO A 18 19.50 -18.96 -16.00
C PRO A 18 19.19 -18.76 -14.52
N LEU A 19 18.00 -18.21 -14.25
CA LEU A 19 17.49 -18.04 -12.88
C LEU A 19 17.46 -19.42 -12.17
N PRO A 20 17.81 -19.48 -10.88
CA PRO A 20 17.77 -20.74 -10.13
C PRO A 20 16.33 -21.29 -10.14
N VAL A 21 16.19 -22.50 -10.65
CA VAL A 21 14.92 -23.27 -10.58
C VAL A 21 14.64 -23.52 -9.11
N GLN A 22 13.63 -22.82 -8.56
CA GLN A 22 13.12 -23.11 -7.23
C GLN A 22 12.45 -24.50 -7.27
N THR A 23 13.06 -25.48 -6.60
CA THR A 23 12.40 -26.75 -6.33
C THR A 23 11.12 -26.47 -5.52
N PRO A 24 9.95 -27.01 -5.93
CA PRO A 24 8.72 -26.83 -5.14
C PRO A 24 8.95 -27.36 -3.73
N GLN A 25 8.76 -26.48 -2.72
CA GLN A 25 8.73 -26.94 -1.34
C GLN A 25 7.57 -27.93 -1.16
N PRO A 26 7.79 -29.03 -0.45
CA PRO A 26 6.71 -29.97 -0.16
C PRO A 26 5.57 -29.24 0.54
N THR A 27 4.36 -29.40 0.04
CA THR A 27 3.14 -28.90 0.70
C THR A 27 3.04 -29.55 2.07
N PRO A 28 2.96 -28.80 3.17
CA PRO A 28 2.83 -29.40 4.50
C PRO A 28 1.56 -30.24 4.58
N GLU A 29 1.65 -31.37 5.28
CA GLU A 29 0.47 -32.22 5.52
C GLU A 29 -0.57 -31.45 6.33
N PRO A 30 -1.88 -31.62 6.03
CA PRO A 30 -2.93 -30.91 6.73
C PRO A 30 -3.02 -31.34 8.21
N VAL A 31 -3.01 -30.38 9.10
CA VAL A 31 -3.25 -30.59 10.53
C VAL A 31 -4.76 -30.60 10.79
N TYR A 32 -5.23 -31.62 11.48
CA TYR A 32 -6.64 -31.80 11.83
C TYR A 32 -6.89 -31.58 13.32
N SER A 33 -8.00 -30.96 13.65
CA SER A 33 -8.50 -30.75 15.00
C SER A 33 -9.97 -31.17 15.11
N LEU A 34 -10.45 -31.38 16.33
CA LEU A 34 -11.89 -31.45 16.62
C LEU A 34 -12.54 -30.08 16.63
N GLU A 35 -11.74 -29.04 16.78
CA GLU A 35 -12.18 -27.66 16.78
C GLU A 35 -12.62 -27.20 15.37
N ARG A 36 -13.49 -26.19 15.35
CA ARG A 36 -14.02 -25.58 14.11
C ARG A 36 -14.06 -24.07 14.27
N GLY A 37 -13.88 -23.34 13.16
CA GLY A 37 -13.93 -21.90 13.17
C GLY A 37 -12.67 -21.27 13.80
N TRP A 38 -12.83 -20.11 14.41
CA TRP A 38 -11.75 -19.34 15.00
C TRP A 38 -11.38 -19.87 16.40
N ILE A 39 -10.10 -20.12 16.61
CA ILE A 39 -9.51 -20.59 17.86
C ILE A 39 -8.34 -19.68 18.22
N GLU A 40 -8.27 -19.26 19.49
CA GLU A 40 -7.12 -18.54 20.02
C GLU A 40 -6.33 -19.49 20.94
N GLU A 41 -5.03 -19.67 20.63
CA GLU A 41 -4.11 -20.52 21.39
C GLU A 41 -2.75 -19.81 21.49
N ASP A 42 -2.22 -19.70 22.68
CA ASP A 42 -0.95 -19.02 23.00
C ASP A 42 -0.83 -17.60 22.40
N GLY A 43 -1.94 -16.85 22.40
CA GLY A 43 -2.02 -15.49 21.84
C GLY A 43 -1.95 -15.42 20.32
N LYS A 44 -2.09 -16.55 19.64
CA LYS A 44 -2.21 -16.65 18.18
C LYS A 44 -3.61 -17.07 17.78
N LEU A 45 -4.07 -16.57 16.64
CA LEU A 45 -5.41 -16.86 16.09
C LEU A 45 -5.30 -17.88 14.97
N TYR A 46 -6.06 -18.96 15.04
CA TYR A 46 -6.14 -20.03 14.04
C TYR A 46 -7.56 -20.12 13.52
N ASN A 47 -7.74 -20.71 12.34
CA ASN A 47 -9.05 -21.04 11.81
C ASN A 47 -9.07 -22.45 11.23
N TYR A 48 -10.06 -23.24 11.65
CA TYR A 48 -10.30 -24.60 11.17
C TYR A 48 -11.58 -24.65 10.33
N ASP A 49 -11.52 -25.37 9.22
CA ASP A 49 -12.68 -25.53 8.34
C ASP A 49 -13.74 -26.48 8.95
N ALA A 50 -14.86 -26.71 8.24
CA ALA A 50 -15.94 -27.58 8.68
C ALA A 50 -15.50 -29.03 8.90
N PHE A 51 -14.38 -29.45 8.34
CA PHE A 51 -13.81 -30.79 8.47
C PHE A 51 -12.69 -30.86 9.54
N GLY A 52 -12.39 -29.74 10.22
CA GLY A 52 -11.32 -29.63 11.20
C GLY A 52 -9.92 -29.49 10.61
N ARG A 53 -9.80 -29.15 9.34
CA ARG A 53 -8.49 -28.88 8.73
C ARG A 53 -8.06 -27.47 9.07
N MET A 54 -6.85 -27.35 9.60
CA MET A 54 -6.22 -26.05 9.86
C MET A 54 -5.99 -25.31 8.54
N ARG A 55 -6.42 -24.06 8.48
CA ARG A 55 -6.20 -23.20 7.31
C ARG A 55 -4.78 -22.70 7.26
N THR A 56 -4.17 -22.71 6.06
CA THR A 56 -2.85 -22.16 5.78
C THR A 56 -2.90 -21.37 4.46
N GLY A 57 -1.97 -20.45 4.26
CA GLY A 57 -1.92 -19.61 3.06
C GLY A 57 -3.08 -18.61 2.99
N LEU A 58 -3.39 -18.14 1.78
CA LEU A 58 -4.48 -17.19 1.54
C LEU A 58 -5.82 -17.92 1.56
N GLN A 59 -6.71 -17.53 2.46
CA GLN A 59 -8.01 -18.16 2.68
C GLN A 59 -9.12 -17.12 2.78
N GLN A 60 -10.29 -17.45 2.25
CA GLN A 60 -11.51 -16.68 2.50
C GLN A 60 -12.27 -17.29 3.66
N VAL A 61 -12.54 -16.50 4.70
CA VAL A 61 -13.30 -16.87 5.89
C VAL A 61 -14.35 -15.80 6.14
N ASP A 62 -15.62 -16.18 6.21
CA ASP A 62 -16.75 -15.28 6.45
C ASP A 62 -16.77 -14.05 5.50
N GLY A 63 -16.43 -14.29 4.22
CA GLY A 63 -16.40 -13.27 3.18
C GLY A 63 -15.17 -12.36 3.18
N LYS A 64 -14.24 -12.53 4.12
CA LYS A 64 -13.00 -11.75 4.23
C LYS A 64 -11.78 -12.58 3.87
N LEU A 65 -10.75 -11.94 3.30
CA LEU A 65 -9.48 -12.59 2.97
C LEU A 65 -8.51 -12.51 4.15
N TYR A 66 -7.93 -13.66 4.51
CA TYR A 66 -6.90 -13.78 5.53
C TYR A 66 -5.71 -14.56 5.00
N TYR A 67 -4.54 -14.22 5.47
CA TYR A 67 -3.35 -15.04 5.27
C TYR A 67 -2.97 -15.73 6.58
N PHE A 68 -2.83 -17.05 6.52
CA PHE A 68 -2.36 -17.87 7.62
C PHE A 68 -0.94 -18.37 7.29
N GLY A 69 -0.06 -18.34 8.27
CA GLY A 69 1.29 -18.90 8.14
C GLY A 69 1.25 -20.42 7.88
N GLN A 70 2.40 -21.01 7.63
CA GLN A 70 2.50 -22.46 7.48
C GLN A 70 2.21 -23.20 8.81
N ASP A 71 2.40 -22.52 9.93
CA ASP A 71 2.02 -22.99 11.28
C ASP A 71 0.50 -22.82 11.54
N GLY A 72 -0.27 -22.32 10.59
CA GLY A 72 -1.71 -22.07 10.69
C GLY A 72 -2.08 -20.80 11.46
N ALA A 73 -1.12 -20.06 12.01
CA ALA A 73 -1.41 -18.83 12.72
C ALA A 73 -1.82 -17.71 11.72
N LYS A 74 -2.87 -16.94 12.06
CA LYS A 74 -3.25 -15.75 11.30
C LYS A 74 -2.06 -14.78 11.25
N ALA A 75 -1.57 -14.51 10.04
CA ALA A 75 -0.43 -13.63 9.79
C ALA A 75 -0.83 -12.33 9.06
N SER A 76 -2.12 -12.14 8.75
CA SER A 76 -2.65 -10.91 8.15
C SER A 76 -3.34 -10.04 9.17
N ALA A 77 -3.16 -8.71 9.05
CA ALA A 77 -4.04 -7.72 9.64
C ALA A 77 -5.21 -7.43 8.69
N LEU A 78 -6.37 -7.09 9.23
CA LEU A 78 -7.52 -6.65 8.46
C LEU A 78 -7.68 -5.14 8.58
N GLY A 79 -7.69 -4.44 7.44
CA GLY A 79 -7.79 -3.00 7.42
C GLY A 79 -8.89 -2.47 6.51
N ILE A 80 -9.17 -1.19 6.69
CA ILE A 80 -10.06 -0.41 5.83
C ILE A 80 -9.36 0.88 5.41
N ASP A 81 -9.68 1.40 4.23
CA ASP A 81 -9.42 2.79 3.89
C ASP A 81 -10.68 3.62 4.05
N VAL A 82 -10.53 4.88 4.45
CA VAL A 82 -11.67 5.76 4.69
C VAL A 82 -11.39 7.20 4.31
N SER A 83 -12.44 7.88 3.87
CA SER A 83 -12.42 9.29 3.52
C SER A 83 -13.74 9.97 3.90
N PHE A 84 -13.93 11.21 3.47
CA PHE A 84 -15.18 11.94 3.69
C PHE A 84 -16.42 11.23 3.09
N TYR A 85 -16.23 10.31 2.17
CA TYR A 85 -17.32 9.48 1.63
C TYR A 85 -17.92 8.53 2.67
N ASN A 86 -17.14 8.18 3.70
CA ASN A 86 -17.54 7.31 4.80
C ASN A 86 -17.84 8.13 6.07
N LYS A 87 -18.86 9.00 5.98
CA LYS A 87 -19.25 9.88 7.10
C LYS A 87 -19.89 9.10 8.26
N GLY A 88 -19.67 9.58 9.49
CA GLY A 88 -20.38 9.07 10.68
C GLY A 88 -19.94 7.68 11.12
N ILE A 89 -18.66 7.33 10.95
CA ILE A 89 -18.12 6.02 11.33
C ILE A 89 -18.23 5.81 12.86
N ASN A 90 -18.81 4.67 13.25
CA ASN A 90 -18.78 4.17 14.61
C ASN A 90 -17.51 3.34 14.83
N TRP A 91 -16.40 4.00 15.19
CA TRP A 91 -15.09 3.36 15.33
C TRP A 91 -15.05 2.22 16.38
N PRO A 92 -15.72 2.32 17.54
CA PRO A 92 -15.86 1.16 18.43
C PRO A 92 -16.50 -0.06 17.76
N ALA A 93 -17.55 0.14 16.97
CA ALA A 93 -18.17 -0.96 16.23
C ALA A 93 -17.25 -1.50 15.12
N VAL A 94 -16.46 -0.67 14.47
CA VAL A 94 -15.45 -1.09 13.50
C VAL A 94 -14.39 -1.97 14.16
N LYS A 95 -13.88 -1.56 15.33
CA LYS A 95 -12.93 -2.39 16.10
C LYS A 95 -13.54 -3.72 16.52
N ALA A 96 -14.78 -3.71 16.99
CA ALA A 96 -15.49 -4.93 17.38
C ALA A 96 -15.73 -5.92 16.23
N GLN A 97 -15.67 -5.46 14.97
CA GLN A 97 -15.69 -6.32 13.76
C GLN A 97 -14.32 -6.92 13.41
N GLY A 98 -13.32 -6.76 14.27
CA GLY A 98 -11.97 -7.30 14.05
C GLY A 98 -11.15 -6.52 13.02
N ILE A 99 -11.45 -5.24 12.82
CA ILE A 99 -10.59 -4.36 12.00
C ILE A 99 -9.39 -3.95 12.84
N ASP A 100 -8.20 -4.25 12.33
CA ASP A 100 -6.93 -4.01 13.00
C ASP A 100 -6.43 -2.58 12.74
N PHE A 101 -6.52 -2.12 11.46
CA PHE A 101 -6.00 -0.82 11.06
C PHE A 101 -6.93 -0.06 10.10
N ALA A 102 -6.69 1.25 9.98
CA ALA A 102 -7.34 2.10 8.98
C ALA A 102 -6.34 3.04 8.30
N ILE A 103 -6.47 3.20 6.97
CA ILE A 103 -5.72 4.19 6.20
C ILE A 103 -6.65 5.37 5.92
N LEU A 104 -6.36 6.53 6.53
CA LEU A 104 -7.23 7.69 6.51
C LEU A 104 -6.81 8.68 5.42
N ARG A 105 -7.75 9.16 4.60
CA ARG A 105 -7.45 10.21 3.64
C ARG A 105 -7.23 11.55 4.36
N ALA A 106 -6.03 12.13 4.24
CA ALA A 106 -5.76 13.48 4.75
C ALA A 106 -6.34 14.57 3.86
N GLY A 107 -6.35 14.34 2.56
CA GLY A 107 -6.82 15.28 1.55
C GLY A 107 -6.45 14.83 0.15
N GLY A 108 -6.45 15.75 -0.78
CA GLY A 108 -6.02 15.50 -2.14
C GLY A 108 -5.63 16.78 -2.86
N ARG A 109 -5.14 16.63 -4.09
CA ARG A 109 -4.93 17.74 -5.02
C ARG A 109 -5.91 17.62 -6.18
N GLY A 110 -6.58 18.72 -6.52
CA GLY A 110 -7.57 18.76 -7.61
C GLY A 110 -6.93 18.45 -8.96
N TRP A 111 -7.45 17.47 -9.67
CA TRP A 111 -6.92 16.97 -10.96
C TRP A 111 -6.98 18.00 -12.11
N GLU A 112 -7.83 19.01 -12.00
CA GLU A 112 -7.88 20.15 -12.93
C GLU A 112 -7.19 21.38 -12.35
N THR A 113 -7.49 21.70 -11.08
CA THR A 113 -7.11 22.97 -10.47
C THR A 113 -5.70 22.98 -9.91
N GLY A 114 -5.16 21.82 -9.54
CA GLY A 114 -3.88 21.69 -8.83
C GLY A 114 -3.90 22.23 -7.39
N LEU A 115 -5.07 22.59 -6.86
CA LEU A 115 -5.19 23.09 -5.49
C LEU A 115 -5.30 21.94 -4.49
N ILE A 116 -4.59 22.05 -3.38
CA ILE A 116 -4.73 21.12 -2.25
C ILE A 116 -6.07 21.39 -1.55
N TYR A 117 -6.78 20.31 -1.21
CA TYR A 117 -7.99 20.34 -0.40
C TYR A 117 -7.90 19.34 0.75
N PRO A 118 -8.36 19.71 1.96
CA PRO A 118 -8.43 18.79 3.08
C PRO A 118 -9.58 17.78 2.92
N ASP A 119 -9.42 16.57 3.48
CA ASP A 119 -10.56 15.71 3.74
C ASP A 119 -11.29 16.21 4.99
N SER A 120 -12.57 16.55 4.83
CA SER A 120 -13.37 17.16 5.90
C SER A 120 -13.60 16.27 7.13
N CYS A 121 -13.39 14.95 6.99
CA CYS A 121 -13.53 13.99 8.08
C CYS A 121 -12.19 13.56 8.70
N PHE A 122 -11.06 13.95 8.10
CA PHE A 122 -9.75 13.46 8.52
C PHE A 122 -9.47 13.65 10.01
N ALA A 123 -9.54 14.90 10.49
CA ALA A 123 -9.20 15.21 11.88
C ALA A 123 -10.11 14.50 12.90
N GLN A 124 -11.38 14.29 12.56
CA GLN A 124 -12.32 13.56 13.41
C GLN A 124 -12.01 12.06 13.38
N ASN A 125 -11.79 11.48 12.20
CA ASN A 125 -11.47 10.08 12.03
C ASN A 125 -10.14 9.73 12.73
N LEU A 126 -9.11 10.56 12.57
CA LEU A 126 -7.81 10.39 13.22
C LEU A 126 -7.96 10.25 14.75
N ARG A 127 -8.70 11.17 15.39
CA ARG A 127 -8.94 11.13 16.84
C ARG A 127 -9.77 9.92 17.26
N ASN A 128 -10.88 9.67 16.57
CA ASN A 128 -11.86 8.67 16.98
C ASN A 128 -11.37 7.25 16.73
N ALA A 129 -10.68 6.98 15.62
CA ALA A 129 -10.08 5.69 15.32
C ALA A 129 -8.96 5.35 16.32
N LYS A 130 -8.08 6.33 16.61
CA LYS A 130 -7.02 6.15 17.62
C LYS A 130 -7.59 5.86 19.00
N ALA A 131 -8.64 6.58 19.41
CA ALA A 131 -9.34 6.35 20.69
C ALA A 131 -10.02 4.96 20.76
N ALA A 132 -10.41 4.38 19.64
CA ALA A 132 -10.96 3.03 19.53
C ALA A 132 -9.89 1.93 19.47
N GLY A 133 -8.59 2.27 19.49
CA GLY A 133 -7.49 1.31 19.40
C GLY A 133 -7.32 0.70 18.02
N ILE A 134 -7.65 1.45 16.96
CA ILE A 134 -7.36 1.11 15.56
C ILE A 134 -5.98 1.68 15.21
N ASP A 135 -5.09 0.86 14.67
CA ASP A 135 -3.80 1.30 14.14
C ASP A 135 -3.99 2.15 12.89
N LEU A 136 -3.18 3.19 12.73
CA LEU A 136 -3.46 4.20 11.72
C LEU A 136 -2.33 4.36 10.70
N GLY A 137 -2.73 4.51 9.46
CA GLY A 137 -1.96 5.07 8.37
C GLY A 137 -2.73 6.21 7.71
N VAL A 138 -2.10 6.86 6.75
CA VAL A 138 -2.68 8.02 6.07
C VAL A 138 -2.42 7.89 4.57
N TYR A 139 -3.32 8.41 3.73
CA TYR A 139 -3.05 8.60 2.32
C TYR A 139 -3.44 10.00 1.85
N PHE A 140 -2.84 10.39 0.74
CA PHE A 140 -3.15 11.64 0.06
C PHE A 140 -3.31 11.38 -1.44
N TYR A 141 -4.48 11.70 -1.97
CA TYR A 141 -4.74 11.61 -3.40
C TYR A 141 -3.97 12.68 -4.16
N SER A 142 -2.92 12.27 -4.86
CA SER A 142 -2.00 13.17 -5.51
C SER A 142 -2.26 13.30 -7.01
N THR A 143 -2.24 14.53 -7.48
CA THR A 143 -2.11 14.88 -8.89
C THR A 143 -0.95 15.85 -9.12
N ALA A 144 0.10 15.73 -8.30
CA ALA A 144 1.30 16.54 -8.43
C ALA A 144 1.96 16.35 -9.80
N VAL A 145 2.47 17.44 -10.37
CA VAL A 145 3.20 17.45 -11.65
C VAL A 145 4.65 17.90 -11.50
N THR A 146 5.07 18.20 -10.28
CA THR A 146 6.45 18.57 -9.94
C THR A 146 6.84 18.01 -8.57
N ALA A 147 8.14 17.78 -8.36
CA ALA A 147 8.69 17.42 -7.05
C ALA A 147 8.33 18.44 -5.95
N LYS A 148 8.27 19.74 -6.30
CA LYS A 148 7.85 20.80 -5.36
C LYS A 148 6.41 20.58 -4.89
N GLU A 149 5.49 20.31 -5.79
CA GLU A 149 4.09 20.04 -5.43
C GLU A 149 3.95 18.82 -4.53
N ALA A 150 4.71 17.76 -4.79
CA ALA A 150 4.72 16.57 -3.95
C ALA A 150 5.25 16.88 -2.53
N VAL A 151 6.26 17.74 -2.39
CA VAL A 151 6.73 18.22 -1.09
C VAL A 151 5.67 19.08 -0.40
N ASP A 152 4.95 19.94 -1.12
CA ASP A 152 3.86 20.73 -0.57
C ASP A 152 2.71 19.83 -0.03
N GLU A 153 2.38 18.72 -0.73
CA GLU A 153 1.41 17.70 -0.28
C GLU A 153 1.89 16.99 0.99
N ALA A 154 3.15 16.57 1.02
CA ALA A 154 3.75 15.98 2.21
C ALA A 154 3.72 16.93 3.42
N ASN A 155 4.08 18.21 3.22
CA ASN A 155 4.00 19.23 4.28
C ASN A 155 2.57 19.46 4.77
N PHE A 156 1.58 19.44 3.88
CA PHE A 156 0.18 19.52 4.24
C PHE A 156 -0.23 18.37 5.19
N ILE A 157 0.10 17.12 4.84
CA ILE A 157 -0.18 15.95 5.69
C ILE A 157 0.49 16.12 7.06
N LEU A 158 1.78 16.47 7.09
CA LEU A 158 2.54 16.64 8.32
C LEU A 158 1.92 17.72 9.21
N SER A 159 1.41 18.80 8.64
CA SER A 159 0.68 19.83 9.38
C SER A 159 -0.63 19.32 9.98
N CYS A 160 -1.38 18.50 9.23
CA CYS A 160 -2.62 17.88 9.70
C CYS A 160 -2.39 16.85 10.82
N LEU A 161 -1.30 16.10 10.76
CA LEU A 161 -0.90 15.13 11.79
C LEU A 161 -0.43 15.80 13.08
N ASN A 162 0.21 16.96 12.98
CA ASN A 162 0.71 17.71 14.12
C ASN A 162 1.51 16.84 15.12
N GLY A 163 2.41 15.99 14.62
CA GLY A 163 3.23 15.09 15.42
C GLY A 163 2.51 13.81 15.91
N THR A 164 1.30 13.54 15.47
CA THR A 164 0.61 12.28 15.78
C THR A 164 1.38 11.09 15.21
N GLU A 165 1.78 10.14 16.05
CA GLU A 165 2.44 8.91 15.64
C GLU A 165 1.47 7.99 14.90
N LEU A 166 2.00 7.30 13.87
CA LEU A 166 1.28 6.35 13.04
C LEU A 166 1.96 4.98 13.06
N GLU A 167 1.19 3.92 13.14
CA GLU A 167 1.66 2.54 13.10
C GLU A 167 1.93 2.09 11.65
N TYR A 168 1.11 2.56 10.71
CA TYR A 168 1.16 2.29 9.28
C TYR A 168 1.73 3.48 8.49
N PRO A 169 2.17 3.27 7.23
CA PRO A 169 2.78 4.30 6.41
C PRO A 169 1.84 5.47 6.06
N ILE A 170 2.47 6.55 5.60
CA ILE A 170 1.83 7.61 4.83
C ILE A 170 2.00 7.26 3.35
N PHE A 171 0.88 7.09 2.64
CA PHE A 171 0.87 6.66 1.24
C PHE A 171 0.71 7.85 0.31
N PHE A 172 1.58 7.88 -0.72
CA PHE A 172 1.37 8.68 -1.91
C PHE A 172 0.43 7.90 -2.82
N ASP A 173 -0.82 8.37 -2.93
CA ASP A 173 -1.86 7.75 -3.74
C ASP A 173 -1.86 8.42 -5.11
N ILE A 174 -1.35 7.69 -6.13
CA ILE A 174 -1.26 8.15 -7.51
C ILE A 174 -2.01 7.18 -8.42
N GLU A 175 -3.03 7.71 -9.09
CA GLU A 175 -3.91 6.93 -9.94
C GLU A 175 -4.17 7.64 -11.26
N GLN A 176 -4.71 6.89 -12.21
CA GLN A 176 -5.29 7.48 -13.40
C GLN A 176 -6.45 8.41 -13.00
N SER A 177 -6.50 9.61 -13.53
CA SER A 177 -7.67 10.46 -13.31
C SER A 177 -8.91 9.87 -14.00
N GLY A 178 -10.09 10.10 -13.43
CA GLY A 178 -11.35 9.52 -13.94
C GLY A 178 -11.61 9.81 -15.42
N ASP A 179 -11.18 10.96 -15.91
CA ASP A 179 -11.31 11.41 -17.30
C ASP A 179 -9.98 11.35 -18.08
N TYR A 180 -9.23 10.26 -17.93
CA TYR A 180 -7.97 10.07 -18.66
C TYR A 180 -8.12 10.33 -20.17
N PRO A 181 -7.20 11.07 -20.83
CA PRO A 181 -5.98 11.68 -20.31
C PRO A 181 -6.13 13.19 -20.00
N LYS A 182 -7.17 13.61 -19.32
CA LYS A 182 -7.46 15.04 -19.06
C LYS A 182 -6.85 15.57 -17.77
N GLY A 183 -6.55 14.67 -16.81
CA GLY A 183 -5.92 15.05 -15.55
C GLY A 183 -4.53 15.63 -15.78
N ARG A 184 -4.15 16.59 -14.93
CA ARG A 184 -2.87 17.32 -15.04
C ARG A 184 -1.65 16.42 -14.98
N CYS A 185 -1.72 15.29 -14.24
CA CYS A 185 -0.63 14.32 -14.08
C CYS A 185 -0.67 13.15 -15.08
N ASP A 186 -1.72 13.01 -15.91
CA ASP A 186 -1.90 11.83 -16.74
C ASP A 186 -0.85 11.67 -17.83
N ARG A 187 -0.25 12.76 -18.29
CA ARG A 187 0.73 12.77 -19.38
C ARG A 187 2.18 12.76 -18.93
N LEU A 188 2.43 12.65 -17.64
CA LEU A 188 3.79 12.54 -17.12
C LEU A 188 4.44 11.25 -17.57
N SER A 189 5.74 11.31 -17.87
CA SER A 189 6.58 10.15 -18.11
C SER A 189 6.83 9.37 -16.80
N LYS A 190 7.28 8.13 -16.91
CA LYS A 190 7.72 7.34 -15.74
C LYS A 190 8.79 8.07 -14.91
N ALA A 191 9.77 8.66 -15.57
CA ALA A 191 10.86 9.37 -14.89
C ALA A 191 10.36 10.59 -14.09
N GLU A 192 9.42 11.37 -14.64
CA GLU A 192 8.83 12.51 -13.94
C GLU A 192 8.01 12.05 -12.74
N ARG A 193 7.23 10.95 -12.87
CA ARG A 193 6.49 10.38 -11.74
C ARG A 193 7.43 9.86 -10.66
N ASP A 194 8.51 9.20 -11.03
CA ASP A 194 9.49 8.70 -10.07
C ASP A 194 10.15 9.83 -9.28
N GLU A 195 10.50 10.95 -9.92
CA GLU A 195 11.01 12.14 -9.24
C GLU A 195 9.98 12.70 -8.24
N ILE A 196 8.72 12.80 -8.65
CA ILE A 196 7.60 13.30 -7.82
C ILE A 196 7.39 12.39 -6.61
N ILE A 197 7.26 11.07 -6.82
CA ILE A 197 7.08 10.07 -5.76
C ILE A 197 8.26 10.11 -4.80
N SER A 198 9.48 10.14 -5.33
CA SER A 198 10.71 10.17 -4.54
C SER A 198 10.78 11.41 -3.64
N ALA A 199 10.37 12.58 -4.15
CA ALA A 199 10.36 13.83 -3.39
C ALA A 199 9.36 13.77 -2.23
N PHE A 200 8.13 13.27 -2.45
CA PHE A 200 7.14 13.05 -1.40
C PHE A 200 7.67 12.08 -0.34
N CYS A 201 8.08 10.89 -0.78
CA CYS A 201 8.55 9.84 0.11
C CYS A 201 9.76 10.28 0.94
N LYS A 202 10.70 11.02 0.33
CA LYS A 202 11.83 11.58 1.06
C LYS A 202 11.37 12.56 2.13
N ARG A 203 10.47 13.49 1.80
CA ARG A 203 9.99 14.50 2.76
C ARG A 203 9.26 13.86 3.95
N ILE A 204 8.48 12.80 3.72
CA ILE A 204 7.78 12.05 4.77
C ILE A 204 8.79 11.31 5.67
N ARG A 205 9.79 10.62 5.07
CA ARG A 205 10.85 9.94 5.84
C ARG A 205 11.69 10.91 6.65
N ASP A 206 12.05 12.07 6.10
CA ASP A 206 12.80 13.11 6.80
C ASP A 206 12.04 13.65 8.05
N ALA A 207 10.72 13.49 8.10
CA ALA A 207 9.89 13.81 9.26
C ALA A 207 9.68 12.62 10.22
N GLY A 208 10.33 11.47 9.98
CA GLY A 208 10.31 10.31 10.87
C GLY A 208 9.17 9.30 10.62
N TYR A 209 8.37 9.47 9.56
CA TYR A 209 7.27 8.54 9.23
C TYR A 209 7.68 7.49 8.20
N LYS A 210 7.02 6.34 8.26
CA LYS A 210 7.09 5.34 7.18
C LYS A 210 6.33 5.88 5.97
N THR A 211 6.75 5.48 4.77
CA THR A 211 6.11 5.89 3.52
C THR A 211 5.82 4.70 2.63
N GLY A 212 4.80 4.82 1.79
CA GLY A 212 4.43 3.87 0.77
C GLY A 212 3.87 4.59 -0.47
N VAL A 213 3.67 3.82 -1.52
CA VAL A 213 2.98 4.28 -2.75
C VAL A 213 1.77 3.38 -2.96
N TYR A 214 0.64 3.98 -3.26
CA TYR A 214 -0.57 3.28 -3.67
C TYR A 214 -0.91 3.65 -5.10
N SER A 215 -1.33 2.67 -5.87
CA SER A 215 -1.85 2.84 -7.23
C SER A 215 -2.63 1.60 -7.67
N GLY A 216 -3.43 1.73 -8.72
CA GLY A 216 -3.97 0.58 -9.43
C GLY A 216 -2.87 -0.26 -10.09
N LEU A 217 -2.99 -1.59 -10.07
CA LEU A 217 -1.94 -2.52 -10.56
C LEU A 217 -1.42 -2.15 -11.96
N TYR A 218 -2.33 -2.03 -12.94
CA TYR A 218 -1.94 -1.71 -14.32
C TYR A 218 -1.28 -0.33 -14.45
N PHE A 219 -1.78 0.66 -13.71
CA PHE A 219 -1.19 1.99 -13.71
C PHE A 219 0.23 1.94 -13.10
N PHE A 220 0.42 1.17 -12.04
CA PHE A 220 1.71 1.00 -11.41
C PHE A 220 2.73 0.37 -12.37
N GLU A 221 2.37 -0.74 -13.04
CA GLU A 221 3.25 -1.44 -13.98
C GLU A 221 3.62 -0.58 -15.20
N GLU A 222 2.64 0.16 -15.75
CA GLU A 222 2.83 0.92 -16.97
C GLU A 222 3.43 2.31 -16.76
N HIS A 223 3.18 2.94 -15.61
CA HIS A 223 3.42 4.37 -15.42
C HIS A 223 4.32 4.73 -14.25
N VAL A 224 4.69 3.80 -13.39
CA VAL A 224 5.61 4.01 -12.27
C VAL A 224 6.89 3.21 -12.49
N ALA A 225 8.05 3.80 -12.19
CA ALA A 225 9.32 3.08 -12.18
C ALA A 225 9.57 2.46 -10.80
N TYR A 226 10.10 1.23 -10.74
CA TYR A 226 10.58 0.67 -9.48
C TYR A 226 12.07 0.43 -9.53
#